data_3b6ff3064983a27953bb7a642222ed4e
#
_entry.id   3b6ff3064983a27953bb7a642222ed4e
#
_cell.length_a   1.000
_cell.length_b   1.000
_cell.length_c   1.000
_cell.angle_alpha   90.00
_cell.angle_beta   90.00
_cell.angle_gamma   90.00
#
_symmetry.space_group_name_H-M   'P 1'
#
loop_
_entity.id
_entity.type
_entity.pdbx_description
1 polymer ?
#
loop_
_entity_poly.entity_id
_entity_poly.type
_entity_poly.pdbx_seq_one_letter_code
_entity_poly.pdbx_strand_id
1 'polypeptide(L)'
;MKLTRSHLTVYAITPPHEPTGSALLNQVEAAIRGGATMIQLRRKEIPLSQVKEEALQVQALCRQYKVPFIIDDNVALAKEIQADGVHIGQDDMPLHEARSILGDNAIIGVTAKTIAQAELAYEEGADYIGSGAVFATDTKKDTTRMSHDIFESICRAVPIPVVAIGGITKDNMSLLDGRGMAGFAMIGAIFNSSSTIDEIYTKTHQVAAIAHRLVDTVTALTIAGSDCSGGAGIQADLKTMLAHHVYGMSAITSLTAQNTMGVSAISNVTPDFMAAQLDAIFTDIPPKAIKTGMLSNKELITVIAEKLRHYKATNIVVDPVMIATSGARLIDEDAIETLVNTLLPLATLVTPNIPEAETLSRMSITSGDDMLQAASTIHNAYHCAVLVKGGHRINDANDLLYISPNDYTWFTGKRIKNNNTHGTGCTLSSAIAANLAKGYDIPSAVQRAKDYISLTLSAMMDIGHGSGPMDHGAGLIHTQPYTNQ
;
A
#
# COMPACT_ATOMS: atom_id res chain seq x y z
N MET A 1 15.99 13.71 -8.47
CA MET A 1 14.66 13.03 -8.22
C MET A 1 14.65 12.58 -6.77
N LYS A 2 13.52 12.67 -6.03
CA LYS A 2 13.45 12.14 -4.65
C LYS A 2 13.24 10.63 -4.70
N LEU A 3 14.04 9.86 -3.95
CA LEU A 3 13.89 8.41 -3.84
C LEU A 3 12.55 8.03 -3.19
N THR A 4 11.86 7.04 -3.74
CA THR A 4 10.70 6.38 -3.12
C THR A 4 10.97 4.89 -2.97
N ARG A 5 10.27 4.23 -2.04
CA ARG A 5 10.42 2.77 -1.85
C ARG A 5 10.16 1.99 -3.15
N SER A 6 9.21 2.42 -3.96
CA SER A 6 8.87 1.78 -5.23
C SER A 6 9.99 1.85 -6.29
N HIS A 7 10.87 2.85 -6.22
CA HIS A 7 12.05 2.88 -7.10
C HIS A 7 13.02 1.72 -6.86
N LEU A 8 12.99 1.12 -5.68
CA LEU A 8 13.91 0.06 -5.28
C LEU A 8 13.35 -1.36 -5.55
N THR A 9 12.08 -1.50 -5.94
CA THR A 9 11.41 -2.81 -6.10
C THR A 9 12.17 -3.74 -7.02
N VAL A 10 12.60 -3.26 -8.19
CA VAL A 10 13.41 -4.00 -9.17
C VAL A 10 14.61 -3.16 -9.57
N TYR A 11 15.68 -3.33 -8.84
CA TYR A 11 16.91 -2.57 -9.04
C TYR A 11 17.86 -3.35 -9.93
N ALA A 12 17.89 -3.00 -11.22
CA ALA A 12 18.73 -3.67 -12.21
C ALA A 12 20.14 -3.06 -12.25
N ILE A 13 21.16 -3.89 -12.03
CA ILE A 13 22.56 -3.49 -12.05
C ILE A 13 23.21 -4.09 -13.28
N THR A 14 23.87 -3.28 -14.12
CA THR A 14 24.55 -3.77 -15.34
C THR A 14 25.75 -4.66 -14.99
N PRO A 15 26.08 -5.63 -15.85
CA PRO A 15 27.33 -6.40 -15.68
C PRO A 15 28.57 -5.47 -15.75
N PRO A 16 29.69 -5.88 -15.10
CA PRO A 16 30.85 -4.99 -14.96
C PRO A 16 31.63 -4.72 -16.25
N HIS A 17 31.59 -5.62 -17.24
CA HIS A 17 32.44 -5.55 -18.42
C HIS A 17 31.65 -5.44 -19.72
N GLU A 18 30.76 -6.38 -20.00
CA GLU A 18 29.97 -6.46 -21.23
C GLU A 18 28.47 -6.62 -20.93
N PRO A 19 27.60 -6.19 -21.85
CA PRO A 19 27.86 -5.54 -23.14
C PRO A 19 28.24 -4.06 -23.01
N THR A 20 28.72 -3.46 -24.12
CA THR A 20 29.07 -2.03 -24.22
C THR A 20 28.27 -1.36 -25.36
N GLY A 21 28.28 -0.02 -25.41
CA GLY A 21 27.67 0.77 -26.47
C GLY A 21 26.20 0.48 -26.72
N SER A 22 25.80 0.33 -27.98
CA SER A 22 24.38 0.12 -28.35
C SER A 22 23.81 -1.20 -27.82
N ALA A 23 24.61 -2.22 -27.64
CA ALA A 23 24.15 -3.49 -27.05
C ALA A 23 23.77 -3.30 -25.57
N LEU A 24 24.55 -2.51 -24.83
CA LEU A 24 24.20 -2.13 -23.44
C LEU A 24 22.88 -1.37 -23.39
N LEU A 25 22.72 -0.35 -24.25
CA LEU A 25 21.49 0.47 -24.27
C LEU A 25 20.25 -0.37 -24.55
N ASN A 26 20.32 -1.26 -25.54
CA ASN A 26 19.22 -2.15 -25.87
C ASN A 26 18.87 -3.08 -24.70
N GLN A 27 19.86 -3.60 -23.98
CA GLN A 27 19.63 -4.45 -22.80
C GLN A 27 19.02 -3.66 -21.64
N VAL A 28 19.51 -2.45 -21.38
CA VAL A 28 18.94 -1.56 -20.34
C VAL A 28 17.50 -1.18 -20.68
N GLU A 29 17.21 -0.85 -21.93
CA GLU A 29 15.84 -0.55 -22.36
C GLU A 29 14.91 -1.76 -22.19
N ALA A 30 15.37 -2.95 -22.56
CA ALA A 30 14.60 -4.17 -22.36
C ALA A 30 14.31 -4.44 -20.87
N ALA A 31 15.30 -4.20 -19.98
CA ALA A 31 15.11 -4.32 -18.55
C ALA A 31 14.10 -3.30 -18.01
N ILE A 32 14.17 -2.03 -18.44
CA ILE A 32 13.20 -1.00 -18.05
C ILE A 32 11.80 -1.38 -18.52
N ARG A 33 11.63 -1.75 -19.77
CA ARG A 33 10.34 -2.19 -20.33
C ARG A 33 9.82 -3.46 -19.67
N GLY A 34 10.71 -4.33 -19.20
CA GLY A 34 10.39 -5.52 -18.42
C GLY A 34 9.99 -5.23 -16.96
N GLY A 35 10.13 -3.99 -16.50
CA GLY A 35 9.70 -3.56 -15.16
C GLY A 35 10.83 -3.23 -14.18
N ALA A 36 12.06 -2.99 -14.65
CA ALA A 36 13.11 -2.45 -13.79
C ALA A 36 12.72 -1.03 -13.32
N THR A 37 12.78 -0.80 -12.01
CA THR A 37 12.35 0.46 -11.38
C THR A 37 13.52 1.39 -11.02
N MET A 38 14.75 0.90 -11.08
CA MET A 38 16.01 1.64 -10.93
C MET A 38 17.11 0.95 -11.74
N ILE A 39 18.00 1.75 -12.33
CA ILE A 39 19.15 1.25 -13.09
C ILE A 39 20.44 1.69 -12.42
N GLN A 40 21.41 0.77 -12.21
CA GLN A 40 22.77 1.09 -11.83
C GLN A 40 23.72 0.71 -12.96
N LEU A 41 24.53 1.67 -13.38
CA LEU A 41 25.64 1.40 -14.28
C LEU A 41 26.87 0.99 -13.44
N ARG A 42 27.25 -0.27 -13.54
CA ARG A 42 28.44 -0.82 -12.93
C ARG A 42 29.47 -1.16 -14.01
N ARG A 43 30.63 -0.48 -13.97
CA ARG A 43 31.73 -0.67 -14.89
C ARG A 43 33.04 -0.86 -14.13
N LYS A 44 33.76 -1.93 -14.43
CA LYS A 44 35.05 -2.26 -13.83
C LYS A 44 36.06 -2.50 -14.94
N GLU A 45 37.29 -2.02 -14.75
CA GLU A 45 38.40 -2.22 -15.68
C GLU A 45 38.15 -1.69 -17.09
N ILE A 46 37.30 -0.65 -17.22
CA ILE A 46 36.97 0.04 -18.48
C ILE A 46 37.50 1.48 -18.40
N PRO A 47 38.09 2.04 -19.47
CA PRO A 47 38.57 3.43 -19.49
C PRO A 47 37.46 4.43 -19.10
N LEU A 48 37.78 5.39 -18.22
CA LEU A 48 36.79 6.34 -17.69
C LEU A 48 36.07 7.14 -18.79
N SER A 49 36.75 7.46 -19.89
CA SER A 49 36.15 8.16 -21.03
C SER A 49 35.01 7.35 -21.66
N GLN A 50 35.21 6.05 -21.81
CA GLN A 50 34.18 5.13 -22.33
C GLN A 50 33.03 4.96 -21.32
N VAL A 51 33.35 4.81 -20.01
CA VAL A 51 32.33 4.74 -18.96
C VAL A 51 31.46 5.97 -18.94
N LYS A 52 32.06 7.16 -19.11
CA LYS A 52 31.33 8.44 -19.16
C LYS A 52 30.40 8.51 -20.37
N GLU A 53 30.84 8.09 -21.54
CA GLU A 53 29.99 8.07 -22.75
C GLU A 53 28.79 7.13 -22.55
N GLU A 54 29.02 5.90 -22.10
CA GLU A 54 27.95 4.95 -21.80
C GLU A 54 27.01 5.48 -20.72
N ALA A 55 27.54 6.10 -19.65
CA ALA A 55 26.74 6.66 -18.56
C ALA A 55 25.78 7.75 -19.06
N LEU A 56 26.25 8.66 -19.93
CA LEU A 56 25.40 9.71 -20.50
C LEU A 56 24.28 9.13 -21.38
N GLN A 57 24.56 8.09 -22.15
CA GLN A 57 23.59 7.43 -23.01
C GLN A 57 22.53 6.67 -22.17
N VAL A 58 22.96 5.90 -21.16
CA VAL A 58 22.05 5.19 -20.23
C VAL A 58 21.21 6.19 -19.43
N GLN A 59 21.81 7.30 -18.96
CA GLN A 59 21.09 8.35 -18.25
C GLN A 59 19.98 8.97 -19.11
N ALA A 60 20.27 9.27 -20.37
CA ALA A 60 19.27 9.80 -21.30
C ALA A 60 18.08 8.84 -21.48
N LEU A 61 18.38 7.56 -21.59
CA LEU A 61 17.36 6.50 -21.67
C LEU A 61 16.55 6.43 -20.38
N CYS A 62 17.18 6.39 -19.21
CA CYS A 62 16.51 6.36 -17.92
C CYS A 62 15.59 7.57 -17.71
N ARG A 63 16.03 8.77 -18.13
CA ARG A 63 15.19 9.98 -18.08
C ARG A 63 13.95 9.89 -18.96
N GLN A 64 14.06 9.29 -20.16
CA GLN A 64 12.92 9.06 -21.06
C GLN A 64 11.84 8.20 -20.38
N TYR A 65 12.26 7.17 -19.64
CA TYR A 65 11.36 6.25 -18.93
C TYR A 65 11.04 6.67 -17.48
N LYS A 66 11.61 7.79 -17.00
CA LYS A 66 11.46 8.30 -15.62
C LYS A 66 11.93 7.30 -14.56
N VAL A 67 12.98 6.55 -14.86
CA VAL A 67 13.63 5.57 -13.97
C VAL A 67 14.89 6.22 -13.39
N PRO A 68 15.13 6.20 -12.06
CA PRO A 68 16.37 6.72 -11.47
C PRO A 68 17.61 6.01 -11.99
N PHE A 69 18.68 6.79 -12.22
CA PHE A 69 19.95 6.32 -12.73
C PHE A 69 21.06 6.51 -11.69
N ILE A 70 21.71 5.43 -11.31
CA ILE A 70 22.74 5.35 -10.27
C ILE A 70 24.09 4.93 -10.89
N ILE A 71 25.18 5.58 -10.46
CA ILE A 71 26.55 5.18 -10.80
C ILE A 71 27.10 4.30 -9.67
N ASP A 72 27.79 3.21 -10.02
CA ASP A 72 28.52 2.35 -9.08
C ASP A 72 29.86 3.01 -8.68
N ASP A 73 30.12 3.18 -7.38
CA ASP A 73 31.35 3.65 -6.71
C ASP A 73 31.86 5.06 -7.09
N ASN A 74 31.71 5.50 -8.34
CA ASN A 74 32.39 6.71 -8.86
C ASN A 74 31.61 8.00 -8.61
N VAL A 75 31.82 8.62 -7.44
CA VAL A 75 31.20 9.88 -7.01
C VAL A 75 31.54 11.04 -7.95
N ALA A 76 32.80 11.11 -8.43
CA ALA A 76 33.22 12.17 -9.31
C ALA A 76 32.49 12.13 -10.67
N LEU A 77 32.36 10.96 -11.26
CA LEU A 77 31.59 10.76 -12.48
C LEU A 77 30.10 11.09 -12.25
N ALA A 78 29.52 10.62 -11.16
CA ALA A 78 28.12 10.90 -10.83
C ALA A 78 27.86 12.42 -10.74
N LYS A 79 28.78 13.19 -10.12
CA LYS A 79 28.73 14.64 -10.06
C LYS A 79 28.85 15.27 -11.44
N GLU A 80 29.84 14.83 -12.23
CA GLU A 80 30.17 15.41 -13.54
C GLU A 80 28.97 15.30 -14.53
N ILE A 81 28.31 14.12 -14.60
CA ILE A 81 27.18 13.89 -15.49
C ILE A 81 25.83 14.26 -14.86
N GLN A 82 25.81 14.70 -13.61
CA GLN A 82 24.58 14.96 -12.85
C GLN A 82 23.65 13.73 -12.86
N ALA A 83 24.18 12.56 -12.48
CA ALA A 83 23.38 11.36 -12.27
C ALA A 83 22.38 11.58 -11.13
N ASP A 84 21.32 10.78 -11.05
CA ASP A 84 20.37 10.86 -9.93
C ASP A 84 21.03 10.45 -8.61
N GLY A 85 22.11 9.65 -8.66
CA GLY A 85 22.86 9.29 -7.46
C GLY A 85 24.01 8.32 -7.69
N VAL A 86 24.54 7.80 -6.57
CA VAL A 86 25.66 6.87 -6.52
C VAL A 86 25.36 5.74 -5.53
N HIS A 87 25.93 4.56 -5.75
CA HIS A 87 25.98 3.49 -4.76
C HIS A 87 27.43 3.24 -4.37
N ILE A 88 27.74 3.25 -3.08
CA ILE A 88 29.10 3.09 -2.54
C ILE A 88 29.20 1.87 -1.63
N GLY A 89 30.31 1.17 -1.71
CA GLY A 89 30.66 0.07 -0.81
C GLY A 89 31.43 0.55 0.42
N GLN A 90 31.82 -0.39 1.28
CA GLN A 90 32.55 -0.10 2.53
C GLN A 90 34.00 0.33 2.31
N ASP A 91 34.59 -0.02 1.18
CA ASP A 91 35.99 0.28 0.83
C ASP A 91 36.08 1.48 -0.14
N ASP A 92 34.94 2.08 -0.50
CA ASP A 92 34.86 3.23 -1.41
C ASP A 92 34.94 4.56 -0.64
N MET A 93 34.64 5.67 -1.32
CA MET A 93 34.57 7.00 -0.68
C MET A 93 33.60 6.99 0.49
N PRO A 94 33.98 7.54 1.67
CA PRO A 94 33.06 7.67 2.81
C PRO A 94 31.79 8.44 2.45
N LEU A 95 30.64 8.01 3.05
CA LEU A 95 29.33 8.58 2.74
C LEU A 95 29.27 10.09 2.94
N HIS A 96 29.82 10.62 4.04
CA HIS A 96 29.81 12.05 4.34
C HIS A 96 30.58 12.87 3.29
N GLU A 97 31.66 12.33 2.73
CA GLU A 97 32.42 12.97 1.64
C GLU A 97 31.61 12.95 0.34
N ALA A 98 31.02 11.78 -0.01
CA ALA A 98 30.17 11.65 -1.17
C ALA A 98 28.97 12.61 -1.11
N ARG A 99 28.34 12.74 0.06
CA ARG A 99 27.23 13.68 0.31
C ARG A 99 27.66 15.13 0.14
N SER A 100 28.84 15.49 0.66
CA SER A 100 29.43 16.84 0.49
C SER A 100 29.65 17.20 -0.99
N ILE A 101 30.09 16.25 -1.80
CA ILE A 101 30.34 16.44 -3.24
C ILE A 101 29.04 16.52 -4.03
N LEU A 102 28.09 15.63 -3.78
CA LEU A 102 26.86 15.47 -4.60
C LEU A 102 25.72 16.38 -4.14
N GLY A 103 25.72 16.79 -2.86
CA GLY A 103 24.66 17.61 -2.26
C GLY A 103 23.46 16.78 -1.78
N ASP A 104 22.51 17.47 -1.10
CA ASP A 104 21.40 16.85 -0.37
C ASP A 104 20.32 16.19 -1.28
N ASN A 105 20.28 16.56 -2.55
CA ASN A 105 19.29 16.05 -3.49
C ASN A 105 19.71 14.77 -4.25
N ALA A 106 20.98 14.37 -4.12
CA ALA A 106 21.48 13.16 -4.76
C ALA A 106 21.06 11.91 -3.96
N ILE A 107 20.73 10.85 -4.67
CA ILE A 107 20.43 9.54 -4.07
C ILE A 107 21.77 8.86 -3.74
N ILE A 108 22.04 8.55 -2.48
CA ILE A 108 23.23 7.81 -2.09
C ILE A 108 22.83 6.50 -1.42
N GLY A 109 23.14 5.39 -2.08
CA GLY A 109 23.01 4.05 -1.52
C GLY A 109 24.32 3.57 -0.93
N VAL A 110 24.24 2.80 0.16
CA VAL A 110 25.42 2.26 0.85
C VAL A 110 25.29 0.75 1.03
N THR A 111 26.34 0.01 0.77
CA THR A 111 26.41 -1.43 1.10
C THR A 111 26.59 -1.61 2.60
N ALA A 112 25.73 -2.38 3.28
CA ALA A 112 25.92 -2.79 4.66
C ALA A 112 25.70 -4.29 4.84
N LYS A 113 26.61 -4.93 5.58
CA LYS A 113 26.61 -6.38 5.88
C LYS A 113 26.33 -6.69 7.34
N THR A 114 26.32 -5.68 8.21
CA THR A 114 26.04 -5.80 9.63
C THR A 114 25.05 -4.72 10.07
N ILE A 115 24.39 -4.93 11.21
CA ILE A 115 23.48 -3.94 11.80
C ILE A 115 24.23 -2.62 12.06
N ALA A 116 25.42 -2.68 12.66
CA ALA A 116 26.22 -1.48 12.94
C ALA A 116 26.59 -0.68 11.68
N GLN A 117 26.91 -1.36 10.56
CA GLN A 117 27.13 -0.67 9.29
C GLN A 117 25.85 -0.03 8.73
N ALA A 118 24.70 -0.65 8.92
CA ALA A 118 23.44 -0.10 8.47
C ALA A 118 23.00 1.11 9.30
N GLU A 119 23.16 1.04 10.62
CA GLU A 119 22.89 2.15 11.54
C GLU A 119 23.80 3.35 11.25
N LEU A 120 25.11 3.11 11.10
CA LEU A 120 26.07 4.16 10.74
C LEU A 120 25.71 4.80 9.39
N ALA A 121 25.39 4.00 8.37
CA ALA A 121 24.99 4.53 7.06
C ALA A 121 23.71 5.39 7.16
N TYR A 122 22.76 5.01 7.99
CA TYR A 122 21.57 5.82 8.26
C TYR A 122 21.91 7.12 8.97
N GLU A 123 22.73 7.09 10.02
CA GLU A 123 23.15 8.27 10.78
C GLU A 123 23.92 9.27 9.91
N GLU A 124 24.75 8.80 8.98
CA GLU A 124 25.50 9.62 8.03
C GLU A 124 24.66 10.10 6.83
N GLY A 125 23.37 9.69 6.72
CA GLY A 125 22.43 10.20 5.73
C GLY A 125 22.38 9.42 4.41
N ALA A 126 22.54 8.10 4.45
CA ALA A 126 22.20 7.23 3.30
C ALA A 126 20.71 7.28 2.98
N ASP A 127 20.37 7.25 1.69
CA ASP A 127 18.98 7.19 1.23
C ASP A 127 18.43 5.77 1.19
N TYR A 128 19.29 4.76 0.98
CA TYR A 128 18.96 3.35 1.04
C TYR A 128 20.20 2.49 1.31
N ILE A 129 19.96 1.25 1.70
CA ILE A 129 21.00 0.26 1.96
C ILE A 129 20.90 -0.89 0.98
N GLY A 130 22.04 -1.32 0.42
CA GLY A 130 22.20 -2.61 -0.26
C GLY A 130 22.77 -3.63 0.70
N SER A 131 22.04 -4.72 1.00
CA SER A 131 22.48 -5.72 1.98
C SER A 131 22.53 -7.13 1.40
N GLY A 132 23.66 -7.81 1.59
CA GLY A 132 23.92 -9.17 1.07
C GLY A 132 25.40 -9.56 1.16
N ALA A 133 25.80 -10.76 0.56
CA ALA A 133 25.00 -11.57 -0.37
C ALA A 133 23.99 -12.45 0.37
N VAL A 134 22.69 -12.31 0.02
CA VAL A 134 21.61 -13.11 0.66
C VAL A 134 21.56 -14.55 0.15
N PHE A 135 22.11 -14.81 -1.05
CA PHE A 135 22.32 -16.14 -1.62
C PHE A 135 23.74 -16.27 -2.17
N ALA A 136 24.20 -17.49 -2.41
CA ALA A 136 25.49 -17.74 -3.05
C ALA A 136 25.55 -17.07 -4.44
N THR A 137 26.68 -16.44 -4.78
CA THR A 137 26.86 -15.72 -6.04
C THR A 137 28.30 -15.81 -6.53
N ASP A 138 28.49 -15.99 -7.83
CA ASP A 138 29.78 -15.95 -8.49
C ASP A 138 30.19 -14.56 -9.00
N THR A 139 29.28 -13.58 -8.88
CA THR A 139 29.49 -12.22 -9.43
C THR A 139 30.53 -11.41 -8.66
N LYS A 140 30.69 -11.69 -7.36
CA LYS A 140 31.74 -11.11 -6.50
C LYS A 140 32.38 -12.26 -5.72
N LYS A 141 33.68 -12.56 -5.99
CA LYS A 141 34.40 -13.70 -5.39
C LYS A 141 34.63 -13.60 -3.88
N ASP A 142 34.56 -12.41 -3.29
CA ASP A 142 34.89 -12.13 -1.88
C ASP A 142 33.64 -11.88 -1.01
N THR A 143 32.47 -12.39 -1.40
CA THR A 143 31.25 -12.19 -0.61
C THR A 143 30.93 -13.37 0.28
N THR A 144 31.03 -13.16 1.60
CA THR A 144 30.48 -14.10 2.60
C THR A 144 28.95 -14.06 2.52
N ARG A 145 28.34 -15.25 2.43
CA ARG A 145 26.88 -15.38 2.45
C ARG A 145 26.32 -14.92 3.79
N MET A 146 25.34 -14.02 3.74
CA MET A 146 24.58 -13.57 4.89
C MET A 146 23.41 -14.52 5.18
N SER A 147 23.13 -14.81 6.46
CA SER A 147 21.88 -15.50 6.80
C SER A 147 20.67 -14.59 6.60
N HIS A 148 19.52 -15.17 6.28
CA HIS A 148 18.28 -14.40 6.10
C HIS A 148 17.85 -13.70 7.40
N ASP A 149 18.19 -14.25 8.58
CA ASP A 149 17.86 -13.65 9.87
C ASP A 149 18.71 -12.41 10.17
N ILE A 150 20.00 -12.41 9.76
CA ILE A 150 20.85 -11.20 9.82
C ILE A 150 20.31 -10.15 8.86
N PHE A 151 19.92 -10.54 7.63
CA PHE A 151 19.33 -9.65 6.66
C PHE A 151 18.04 -9.00 7.20
N GLU A 152 17.14 -9.78 7.77
CA GLU A 152 15.92 -9.28 8.41
C GLU A 152 16.22 -8.31 9.58
N SER A 153 17.23 -8.65 10.39
CA SER A 153 17.64 -7.78 11.49
C SER A 153 18.17 -6.43 11.00
N ILE A 154 18.89 -6.40 9.89
CA ILE A 154 19.34 -5.15 9.23
C ILE A 154 18.12 -4.36 8.72
N CYS A 155 17.14 -5.02 8.07
CA CYS A 155 15.92 -4.36 7.60
C CYS A 155 15.11 -3.72 8.74
N ARG A 156 15.16 -4.29 9.95
CA ARG A 156 14.45 -3.78 11.14
C ARG A 156 15.23 -2.70 11.89
N ALA A 157 16.56 -2.68 11.77
CA ALA A 157 17.42 -1.76 12.52
C ALA A 157 17.34 -0.32 12.02
N VAL A 158 16.96 -0.11 10.77
CA VAL A 158 16.98 1.22 10.15
C VAL A 158 15.63 1.61 9.54
N PRO A 159 15.23 2.90 9.58
CA PRO A 159 13.99 3.37 9.00
C PRO A 159 14.08 3.61 7.47
N ILE A 160 15.31 3.61 6.90
CA ILE A 160 15.52 3.76 5.45
C ILE A 160 15.35 2.43 4.72
N PRO A 161 14.98 2.46 3.41
CA PRO A 161 14.79 1.24 2.64
C PRO A 161 16.05 0.38 2.54
N VAL A 162 15.89 -0.94 2.68
CA VAL A 162 16.96 -1.93 2.47
C VAL A 162 16.61 -2.80 1.26
N VAL A 163 17.53 -2.95 0.29
CA VAL A 163 17.39 -3.85 -0.84
C VAL A 163 18.23 -5.10 -0.64
N ALA A 164 17.66 -6.26 -0.95
CA ALA A 164 18.38 -7.52 -0.96
C ALA A 164 19.28 -7.60 -2.20
N ILE A 165 20.53 -8.02 -2.04
CA ILE A 165 21.47 -8.21 -3.14
C ILE A 165 22.28 -9.52 -2.99
N GLY A 166 22.71 -10.09 -4.12
CA GLY A 166 23.61 -11.24 -4.21
C GLY A 166 22.89 -12.56 -4.38
N GLY A 167 23.11 -13.22 -5.52
CA GLY A 167 22.62 -14.55 -5.87
C GLY A 167 21.10 -14.68 -6.02
N ILE A 168 20.40 -13.57 -6.19
CA ILE A 168 18.93 -13.53 -6.32
C ILE A 168 18.53 -14.05 -7.70
N THR A 169 17.52 -14.92 -7.73
CA THR A 169 16.88 -15.49 -8.92
C THR A 169 15.37 -15.53 -8.72
N LYS A 170 14.61 -15.70 -9.81
CA LYS A 170 13.14 -15.86 -9.72
C LYS A 170 12.71 -17.02 -8.81
N ASP A 171 13.56 -18.05 -8.69
CA ASP A 171 13.23 -19.28 -7.97
C ASP A 171 13.50 -19.17 -6.45
N ASN A 172 14.36 -18.21 -6.03
CA ASN A 172 14.73 -18.06 -4.62
C ASN A 172 14.20 -16.78 -3.95
N MET A 173 13.69 -15.80 -4.70
CA MET A 173 13.17 -14.53 -4.16
C MET A 173 12.13 -14.74 -3.05
N SER A 174 11.23 -15.72 -3.21
CA SER A 174 10.14 -16.00 -2.26
C SER A 174 10.65 -16.45 -0.87
N LEU A 175 11.90 -16.89 -0.76
CA LEU A 175 12.51 -17.22 0.54
C LEU A 175 12.79 -15.99 1.42
N LEU A 176 12.71 -14.80 0.84
CA LEU A 176 12.86 -13.51 1.55
C LEU A 176 11.51 -12.84 1.88
N ASP A 177 10.39 -13.52 1.62
CA ASP A 177 9.07 -12.97 1.94
C ASP A 177 8.95 -12.61 3.42
N GLY A 178 8.32 -11.46 3.71
CA GLY A 178 8.13 -10.96 5.08
C GLY A 178 9.40 -10.42 5.79
N ARG A 179 10.59 -10.46 5.16
CA ARG A 179 11.85 -10.02 5.77
C ARG A 179 12.07 -8.49 5.81
N GLY A 180 11.12 -7.71 5.30
CA GLY A 180 11.13 -6.24 5.43
C GLY A 180 11.90 -5.47 4.37
N MET A 181 12.48 -6.14 3.35
CA MET A 181 13.17 -5.46 2.25
C MET A 181 12.24 -4.53 1.45
N ALA A 182 12.86 -3.54 0.81
CA ALA A 182 12.18 -2.61 -0.09
C ALA A 182 12.26 -3.04 -1.56
N GLY A 183 13.10 -4.02 -1.88
CA GLY A 183 13.29 -4.50 -3.24
C GLY A 183 14.49 -5.42 -3.39
N PHE A 184 14.82 -5.69 -4.64
CA PHE A 184 15.84 -6.64 -5.04
C PHE A 184 16.81 -6.01 -6.02
N ALA A 185 18.09 -5.97 -5.67
CA ALA A 185 19.17 -5.54 -6.56
C ALA A 185 19.78 -6.77 -7.27
N MET A 186 19.72 -6.78 -8.60
CA MET A 186 20.00 -7.97 -9.41
C MET A 186 20.91 -7.64 -10.59
N ILE A 187 21.88 -8.54 -10.83
CA ILE A 187 22.71 -8.55 -12.04
C ILE A 187 22.31 -9.76 -12.90
N GLY A 188 22.75 -10.94 -12.52
CA GLY A 188 22.63 -12.17 -13.31
C GLY A 188 21.20 -12.69 -13.53
N ALA A 189 20.27 -12.33 -12.66
CA ALA A 189 18.86 -12.67 -12.85
C ALA A 189 18.22 -11.91 -14.03
N ILE A 190 18.75 -10.74 -14.38
CA ILE A 190 18.28 -9.86 -15.46
C ILE A 190 19.25 -9.95 -16.64
N PHE A 191 20.52 -9.59 -16.41
CA PHE A 191 21.53 -9.47 -17.43
C PHE A 191 22.43 -10.72 -17.47
N ASN A 192 22.57 -11.30 -18.64
CA ASN A 192 23.54 -12.34 -18.92
C ASN A 192 24.15 -12.02 -20.29
N SER A 193 25.47 -12.21 -20.45
CA SER A 193 26.20 -11.89 -21.68
C SER A 193 25.67 -12.62 -22.92
N SER A 194 25.04 -13.78 -22.75
CA SER A 194 24.42 -14.55 -23.83
C SER A 194 22.93 -14.30 -24.05
N SER A 195 22.29 -13.43 -23.24
CA SER A 195 20.84 -13.21 -23.35
C SER A 195 20.48 -12.28 -24.51
N THR A 196 19.46 -12.68 -25.26
CA THR A 196 18.81 -11.81 -26.24
C THR A 196 18.01 -10.68 -25.56
N ILE A 197 17.64 -9.67 -26.31
CA ILE A 197 16.83 -8.55 -25.82
C ILE A 197 15.47 -9.03 -25.28
N ASP A 198 14.81 -9.95 -25.98
CA ASP A 198 13.53 -10.53 -25.58
C ASP A 198 13.66 -11.40 -24.33
N GLU A 199 14.77 -12.10 -24.14
CA GLU A 199 15.04 -12.85 -22.92
C GLU A 199 15.25 -11.90 -21.71
N ILE A 200 15.94 -10.78 -21.89
CA ILE A 200 16.12 -9.77 -20.83
C ILE A 200 14.78 -9.18 -20.42
N TYR A 201 13.96 -8.78 -21.41
CA TYR A 201 12.60 -8.32 -21.15
C TYR A 201 11.79 -9.37 -20.35
N THR A 202 11.77 -10.61 -20.84
CA THR A 202 10.99 -11.70 -20.21
C THR A 202 11.49 -12.03 -18.81
N LYS A 203 12.80 -12.13 -18.59
CA LYS A 203 13.40 -12.36 -17.27
C LYS A 203 13.05 -11.21 -16.30
N THR A 204 13.22 -9.97 -16.75
CA THR A 204 12.90 -8.80 -15.92
C THR A 204 11.42 -8.75 -15.58
N HIS A 205 10.55 -9.04 -16.54
CA HIS A 205 9.10 -9.09 -16.31
C HIS A 205 8.72 -10.16 -15.25
N GLN A 206 9.33 -11.34 -15.32
CA GLN A 206 9.10 -12.41 -14.34
C GLN A 206 9.57 -12.04 -12.95
N VAL A 207 10.80 -11.51 -12.79
CA VAL A 207 11.29 -11.09 -11.47
C VAL A 207 10.54 -9.86 -10.94
N ALA A 208 10.08 -8.96 -11.82
CA ALA A 208 9.28 -7.81 -11.43
C ALA A 208 7.92 -8.23 -10.85
N ALA A 209 7.23 -9.16 -11.50
CA ALA A 209 5.96 -9.69 -10.99
C ALA A 209 6.10 -10.33 -9.58
N ILE A 210 7.21 -11.03 -9.34
CA ILE A 210 7.52 -11.62 -8.02
C ILE A 210 7.89 -10.52 -7.02
N ALA A 211 8.78 -9.58 -7.40
CA ALA A 211 9.24 -8.51 -6.53
C ALA A 211 8.07 -7.65 -6.05
N HIS A 212 7.22 -7.19 -6.96
CA HIS A 212 6.03 -6.41 -6.61
C HIS A 212 5.13 -7.15 -5.63
N ARG A 213 4.89 -8.46 -5.85
CA ARG A 213 4.10 -9.26 -4.91
C ARG A 213 4.73 -9.34 -3.51
N LEU A 214 6.06 -9.50 -3.42
CA LEU A 214 6.77 -9.68 -2.14
C LEU A 214 7.01 -8.36 -1.39
N VAL A 215 7.14 -7.24 -2.13
CA VAL A 215 7.50 -5.94 -1.56
C VAL A 215 6.30 -5.02 -1.41
N ASP A 216 5.40 -5.04 -2.39
CA ASP A 216 4.28 -4.10 -2.48
C ASP A 216 2.95 -4.72 -2.04
N THR A 217 2.92 -5.99 -1.66
CA THR A 217 1.69 -6.61 -1.17
C THR A 217 1.28 -5.97 0.15
N VAL A 218 0.27 -5.12 0.05
CA VAL A 218 -0.36 -4.47 1.19
C VAL A 218 -1.61 -5.25 1.54
N THR A 219 -1.79 -5.57 2.82
CA THR A 219 -2.92 -6.36 3.32
C THR A 219 -3.90 -5.51 4.09
N ALA A 220 -5.20 -5.74 3.91
CA ALA A 220 -6.26 -5.15 4.74
C ALA A 220 -7.32 -6.20 5.06
N LEU A 221 -7.97 -6.04 6.21
CA LEU A 221 -9.03 -6.93 6.69
C LEU A 221 -10.35 -6.17 6.74
N THR A 222 -11.42 -6.76 6.19
CA THR A 222 -12.78 -6.35 6.52
C THR A 222 -13.41 -7.31 7.52
N ILE A 223 -14.06 -6.77 8.54
CA ILE A 223 -14.86 -7.51 9.54
C ILE A 223 -16.28 -7.01 9.39
N ALA A 224 -17.12 -7.76 8.67
CA ALA A 224 -18.48 -7.31 8.33
C ALA A 224 -19.39 -8.46 7.93
N GLY A 225 -20.67 -8.17 7.75
CA GLY A 225 -21.65 -9.09 7.17
C GLY A 225 -21.41 -9.31 5.67
N SER A 226 -21.88 -10.47 5.20
CA SER A 226 -21.83 -10.87 3.78
C SER A 226 -23.13 -10.47 3.09
N ASP A 227 -23.07 -9.65 2.05
CA ASP A 227 -24.17 -9.34 1.14
C ASP A 227 -24.10 -10.28 -0.07
N CYS A 228 -25.00 -11.27 -0.13
CA CYS A 228 -25.00 -12.27 -1.21
C CYS A 228 -25.28 -11.67 -2.60
N SER A 229 -25.86 -10.47 -2.69
CA SER A 229 -26.03 -9.74 -3.96
C SER A 229 -24.76 -9.02 -4.42
N GLY A 230 -23.77 -8.88 -3.54
CA GLY A 230 -22.44 -8.38 -3.87
C GLY A 230 -22.31 -6.85 -3.89
N GLY A 231 -23.36 -6.09 -3.53
CA GLY A 231 -23.36 -4.62 -3.59
C GLY A 231 -22.83 -3.93 -2.35
N ALA A 232 -22.87 -4.61 -1.20
CA ALA A 232 -22.43 -4.09 0.09
C ALA A 232 -21.62 -5.15 0.87
N GLY A 233 -21.42 -4.95 2.17
CA GLY A 233 -20.74 -5.88 3.06
C GLY A 233 -19.33 -6.23 2.60
N ILE A 234 -18.86 -7.42 2.99
CA ILE A 234 -17.52 -7.90 2.65
C ILE A 234 -17.28 -7.96 1.13
N GLN A 235 -18.32 -8.18 0.32
CA GLN A 235 -18.15 -8.26 -1.14
C GLN A 235 -17.80 -6.90 -1.75
N ALA A 236 -18.45 -5.83 -1.32
CA ALA A 236 -18.09 -4.48 -1.72
C ALA A 236 -16.69 -4.10 -1.20
N ASP A 237 -16.38 -4.47 0.05
CA ASP A 237 -15.11 -4.18 0.69
C ASP A 237 -13.94 -4.85 -0.05
N LEU A 238 -14.04 -6.15 -0.35
CA LEU A 238 -13.01 -6.91 -1.07
C LEU A 238 -12.80 -6.40 -2.50
N LYS A 239 -13.88 -6.09 -3.22
CA LYS A 239 -13.80 -5.46 -4.56
C LYS A 239 -13.10 -4.10 -4.48
N THR A 240 -13.43 -3.29 -3.48
CA THR A 240 -12.80 -1.99 -3.24
C THR A 240 -11.32 -2.11 -2.92
N MET A 241 -10.95 -3.03 -2.02
CA MET A 241 -9.56 -3.31 -1.70
C MET A 241 -8.76 -3.76 -2.92
N LEU A 242 -9.35 -4.64 -3.75
CA LEU A 242 -8.75 -5.07 -5.02
C LEU A 242 -8.54 -3.90 -5.98
N ALA A 243 -9.55 -3.02 -6.15
CA ALA A 243 -9.45 -1.83 -7.00
C ALA A 243 -8.37 -0.85 -6.51
N HIS A 244 -8.02 -0.89 -5.22
CA HIS A 244 -6.91 -0.14 -4.64
C HIS A 244 -5.58 -0.91 -4.63
N HIS A 245 -5.48 -2.07 -5.29
CA HIS A 245 -4.29 -2.94 -5.29
C HIS A 245 -3.86 -3.36 -3.86
N VAL A 246 -4.83 -3.65 -3.00
CA VAL A 246 -4.64 -4.17 -1.64
C VAL A 246 -5.18 -5.58 -1.57
N TYR A 247 -4.42 -6.50 -0.99
CA TYR A 247 -4.87 -7.86 -0.73
C TYR A 247 -5.90 -7.82 0.41
N GLY A 248 -7.18 -7.95 0.02
CA GLY A 248 -8.31 -7.93 0.95
C GLY A 248 -8.57 -9.30 1.57
N MET A 249 -8.65 -9.33 2.90
CA MET A 249 -9.09 -10.48 3.69
C MET A 249 -10.42 -10.17 4.35
N SER A 250 -11.18 -11.19 4.75
CA SER A 250 -12.49 -11.00 5.40
C SER A 250 -12.70 -11.92 6.58
N ALA A 251 -13.22 -11.38 7.70
CA ALA A 251 -13.84 -12.11 8.78
C ALA A 251 -15.35 -11.81 8.78
N ILE A 252 -16.16 -12.84 8.58
CA ILE A 252 -17.60 -12.70 8.34
C ILE A 252 -18.36 -12.72 9.66
N THR A 253 -19.10 -11.64 9.95
CA THR A 253 -19.94 -11.52 11.16
C THR A 253 -21.28 -12.22 10.99
N SER A 254 -21.86 -12.13 9.78
CA SER A 254 -23.16 -12.69 9.45
C SER A 254 -23.30 -12.93 7.96
N LEU A 255 -24.14 -13.90 7.60
CA LEU A 255 -24.62 -14.11 6.25
C LEU A 255 -25.99 -13.45 6.10
N THR A 256 -26.21 -12.72 5.02
CA THR A 256 -27.52 -12.14 4.71
C THR A 256 -28.12 -12.79 3.46
N ALA A 257 -29.41 -13.06 3.48
CA ALA A 257 -30.20 -13.26 2.29
C ALA A 257 -30.72 -11.87 1.85
N GLN A 258 -30.01 -11.27 0.92
CA GLN A 258 -30.17 -9.86 0.53
C GLN A 258 -30.14 -9.70 -0.98
N ASN A 259 -30.86 -8.72 -1.49
CA ASN A 259 -30.80 -8.26 -2.88
C ASN A 259 -31.01 -6.73 -2.92
N THR A 260 -31.12 -6.14 -4.12
CA THR A 260 -31.31 -4.69 -4.29
C THR A 260 -32.60 -4.14 -3.70
N MET A 261 -33.59 -5.01 -3.38
CA MET A 261 -34.87 -4.64 -2.79
C MET A 261 -34.84 -4.64 -1.25
N GLY A 262 -33.90 -5.38 -0.62
CA GLY A 262 -33.77 -5.42 0.84
C GLY A 262 -33.18 -6.72 1.38
N VAL A 263 -33.18 -6.83 2.72
CA VAL A 263 -32.68 -7.97 3.49
C VAL A 263 -33.88 -8.81 3.95
N SER A 264 -33.93 -10.10 3.59
CA SER A 264 -35.01 -11.04 3.95
C SER A 264 -34.64 -11.96 5.12
N ALA A 265 -33.34 -12.23 5.35
CA ALA A 265 -32.89 -13.04 6.48
C ALA A 265 -31.43 -12.71 6.84
N ILE A 266 -31.07 -12.94 8.11
CA ILE A 266 -29.73 -12.77 8.65
C ILE A 266 -29.38 -14.00 9.49
N SER A 267 -28.18 -14.56 9.30
CA SER A 267 -27.63 -15.65 10.11
C SER A 267 -26.26 -15.22 10.65
N ASN A 268 -26.16 -14.98 11.95
CA ASN A 268 -24.91 -14.58 12.60
C ASN A 268 -23.99 -15.79 12.79
N VAL A 269 -22.68 -15.56 12.68
CA VAL A 269 -21.67 -16.54 13.15
C VAL A 269 -21.63 -16.55 14.67
N THR A 270 -21.10 -17.62 15.26
CA THR A 270 -20.89 -17.66 16.73
C THR A 270 -19.67 -16.82 17.14
N PRO A 271 -19.63 -16.27 18.37
CA PRO A 271 -18.47 -15.56 18.89
C PRO A 271 -17.17 -16.39 18.80
N ASP A 272 -17.22 -17.67 19.13
CA ASP A 272 -16.05 -18.57 19.03
C ASP A 272 -15.56 -18.71 17.59
N PHE A 273 -16.47 -18.78 16.60
CA PHE A 273 -16.05 -18.86 15.22
C PHE A 273 -15.50 -17.54 14.70
N MET A 274 -16.02 -16.40 15.16
CA MET A 274 -15.44 -15.09 14.89
C MET A 274 -14.02 -14.99 15.45
N ALA A 275 -13.80 -15.42 16.68
CA ALA A 275 -12.45 -15.47 17.28
C ALA A 275 -11.49 -16.32 16.44
N ALA A 276 -11.93 -17.50 16.00
CA ALA A 276 -11.14 -18.41 15.17
C ALA A 276 -10.78 -17.80 13.80
N GLN A 277 -11.72 -17.08 13.12
CA GLN A 277 -11.42 -16.37 11.88
C GLN A 277 -10.33 -15.31 12.08
N LEU A 278 -10.43 -14.51 13.15
CA LEU A 278 -9.46 -13.46 13.46
C LEU A 278 -8.10 -14.05 13.80
N ASP A 279 -8.06 -15.11 14.63
CA ASP A 279 -6.82 -15.79 15.00
C ASP A 279 -6.11 -16.35 13.76
N ALA A 280 -6.85 -17.00 12.86
CA ALA A 280 -6.30 -17.54 11.62
C ALA A 280 -5.65 -16.46 10.73
N ILE A 281 -6.28 -15.27 10.64
CA ILE A 281 -5.77 -14.15 9.85
C ILE A 281 -4.54 -13.53 10.52
N PHE A 282 -4.66 -13.15 11.79
CA PHE A 282 -3.59 -12.41 12.46
C PHE A 282 -2.32 -13.22 12.70
N THR A 283 -2.42 -14.55 12.79
CA THR A 283 -1.26 -15.43 13.03
C THR A 283 -0.52 -15.78 11.74
N ASP A 284 -1.12 -15.59 10.56
CA ASP A 284 -0.53 -15.94 9.26
C ASP A 284 -0.29 -14.70 8.39
N ILE A 285 -1.34 -13.92 8.10
CA ILE A 285 -1.29 -12.73 7.24
C ILE A 285 -1.82 -11.52 8.02
N PRO A 286 -1.02 -10.92 8.93
CA PRO A 286 -1.48 -9.80 9.74
C PRO A 286 -1.83 -8.59 8.85
N PRO A 287 -3.05 -8.00 9.01
CA PRO A 287 -3.48 -6.86 8.23
C PRO A 287 -2.76 -5.58 8.65
N LYS A 288 -2.44 -4.71 7.66
CA LYS A 288 -1.88 -3.36 7.91
C LYS A 288 -2.97 -2.32 8.21
N ALA A 289 -4.21 -2.60 7.82
CA ALA A 289 -5.39 -1.82 8.20
C ALA A 289 -6.62 -2.72 8.30
N ILE A 290 -7.61 -2.26 9.05
CA ILE A 290 -8.84 -2.99 9.30
C ILE A 290 -10.03 -2.07 9.06
N LYS A 291 -11.05 -2.58 8.40
CA LYS A 291 -12.37 -1.94 8.32
C LYS A 291 -13.37 -2.81 9.06
N THR A 292 -14.18 -2.21 9.92
CA THR A 292 -15.38 -2.87 10.45
C THR A 292 -16.63 -2.30 9.81
N GLY A 293 -17.61 -3.15 9.52
CA GLY A 293 -18.91 -2.76 9.00
C GLY A 293 -20.04 -3.26 9.90
N MET A 294 -21.04 -3.97 9.35
CA MET A 294 -22.14 -4.57 10.12
C MET A 294 -21.62 -5.64 11.08
N LEU A 295 -21.80 -5.45 12.40
CA LEU A 295 -21.29 -6.33 13.46
C LEU A 295 -22.39 -7.11 14.19
N SER A 296 -23.66 -6.82 13.92
CA SER A 296 -24.88 -7.48 14.38
C SER A 296 -25.18 -7.33 15.87
N ASN A 297 -24.43 -7.97 16.78
CA ASN A 297 -24.75 -8.07 18.20
C ASN A 297 -23.54 -7.77 19.10
N LYS A 298 -23.82 -7.59 20.40
CA LYS A 298 -22.81 -7.22 21.41
C LYS A 298 -21.73 -8.28 21.63
N GLU A 299 -22.10 -9.57 21.54
CA GLU A 299 -21.16 -10.67 21.73
C GLU A 299 -20.06 -10.65 20.67
N LEU A 300 -20.44 -10.47 19.40
CA LEU A 300 -19.49 -10.34 18.29
C LEU A 300 -18.61 -9.10 18.45
N ILE A 301 -19.21 -7.94 18.78
CA ILE A 301 -18.44 -6.70 18.98
C ILE A 301 -17.41 -6.88 20.08
N THR A 302 -17.79 -7.51 21.20
CA THR A 302 -16.88 -7.77 22.32
C THR A 302 -15.68 -8.61 21.89
N VAL A 303 -15.93 -9.75 21.24
CA VAL A 303 -14.86 -10.64 20.76
C VAL A 303 -13.96 -9.95 19.74
N ILE A 304 -14.53 -9.20 18.81
CA ILE A 304 -13.77 -8.43 17.81
C ILE A 304 -12.86 -7.42 18.53
N ALA A 305 -13.40 -6.62 19.45
CA ALA A 305 -12.61 -5.63 20.17
C ALA A 305 -11.48 -6.27 21.01
N GLU A 306 -11.76 -7.40 21.66
CA GLU A 306 -10.75 -8.17 22.40
C GLU A 306 -9.61 -8.67 21.51
N LYS A 307 -9.95 -9.25 20.34
CA LYS A 307 -8.95 -9.75 19.38
C LYS A 307 -8.13 -8.62 18.78
N LEU A 308 -8.76 -7.50 18.37
CA LEU A 308 -8.04 -6.34 17.85
C LEU A 308 -7.06 -5.76 18.87
N ARG A 309 -7.45 -5.72 20.14
CA ARG A 309 -6.57 -5.28 21.24
C ARG A 309 -5.44 -6.29 21.49
N HIS A 310 -5.75 -7.58 21.50
CA HIS A 310 -4.77 -8.67 21.71
C HIS A 310 -3.65 -8.62 20.66
N TYR A 311 -4.02 -8.47 19.39
CA TYR A 311 -3.07 -8.40 18.27
C TYR A 311 -2.48 -7.00 18.06
N LYS A 312 -2.83 -6.01 18.90
CA LYS A 312 -2.38 -4.60 18.79
C LYS A 312 -2.64 -4.04 17.38
N ALA A 313 -3.81 -4.31 16.86
CA ALA A 313 -4.22 -3.88 15.53
C ALA A 313 -4.17 -2.36 15.39
N THR A 314 -3.76 -1.88 14.23
CA THR A 314 -3.63 -0.46 13.92
C THR A 314 -4.44 -0.09 12.67
N ASN A 315 -4.60 1.20 12.39
CA ASN A 315 -5.32 1.69 11.22
C ASN A 315 -6.75 1.13 11.13
N ILE A 316 -7.49 1.18 12.25
CA ILE A 316 -8.84 0.65 12.35
C ILE A 316 -9.83 1.71 11.91
N VAL A 317 -10.55 1.45 10.81
CA VAL A 317 -11.66 2.27 10.29
C VAL A 317 -12.97 1.63 10.72
N VAL A 318 -13.72 2.30 11.59
CA VAL A 318 -15.03 1.82 12.05
C VAL A 318 -16.14 2.53 11.27
N ASP A 319 -16.87 1.78 10.43
CA ASP A 319 -18.12 2.23 9.84
C ASP A 319 -19.25 1.81 10.81
N PRO A 320 -19.86 2.73 11.55
CA PRO A 320 -20.79 2.37 12.64
C PRO A 320 -22.19 2.09 12.08
N VAL A 321 -22.30 1.07 11.24
CA VAL A 321 -23.51 0.72 10.50
C VAL A 321 -24.64 0.33 11.47
N MET A 322 -25.66 1.21 11.60
CA MET A 322 -26.80 1.01 12.49
C MET A 322 -28.06 0.61 11.72
N ILE A 323 -28.25 1.18 10.53
CA ILE A 323 -29.45 1.00 9.72
C ILE A 323 -29.03 0.77 8.26
N ALA A 324 -29.64 -0.22 7.62
CA ALA A 324 -29.46 -0.50 6.19
C ALA A 324 -30.02 0.63 5.33
N THR A 325 -29.56 0.76 4.10
CA THR A 325 -30.14 1.69 3.09
C THR A 325 -31.63 1.44 2.87
N SER A 326 -32.08 0.19 3.05
CA SER A 326 -33.50 -0.21 2.99
C SER A 326 -34.33 0.17 4.22
N GLY A 327 -33.72 0.76 5.25
CA GLY A 327 -34.36 1.11 6.53
C GLY A 327 -34.40 -0.03 7.56
N ALA A 328 -33.89 -1.21 7.24
CA ALA A 328 -33.80 -2.32 8.20
C ALA A 328 -32.75 -2.01 9.29
N ARG A 329 -33.09 -2.25 10.55
CA ARG A 329 -32.15 -2.15 11.67
C ARG A 329 -31.15 -3.29 11.59
N LEU A 330 -29.86 -2.98 11.64
CA LEU A 330 -28.74 -3.92 11.46
C LEU A 330 -27.96 -4.20 12.75
N ILE A 331 -28.28 -3.49 13.83
CA ILE A 331 -27.62 -3.61 15.14
C ILE A 331 -28.65 -3.48 16.25
N ASP A 332 -28.52 -4.25 17.29
CA ASP A 332 -29.36 -4.18 18.49
C ASP A 332 -28.99 -2.95 19.36
N GLU A 333 -29.91 -2.51 20.22
CA GLU A 333 -29.74 -1.31 21.04
C GLU A 333 -28.58 -1.46 22.04
N ASP A 334 -28.47 -2.62 22.70
CA ASP A 334 -27.41 -2.95 23.64
C ASP A 334 -26.05 -3.15 22.95
N ALA A 335 -26.05 -3.48 21.66
CA ALA A 335 -24.85 -3.57 20.87
C ALA A 335 -24.26 -2.20 20.51
N ILE A 336 -25.07 -1.13 20.41
CA ILE A 336 -24.55 0.24 20.23
C ILE A 336 -23.74 0.66 21.45
N GLU A 337 -24.20 0.38 22.66
CA GLU A 337 -23.47 0.68 23.88
C GLU A 337 -22.14 -0.08 23.92
N THR A 338 -22.13 -1.35 23.52
CA THR A 338 -20.92 -2.15 23.43
C THR A 338 -19.97 -1.60 22.35
N LEU A 339 -20.47 -1.20 21.19
CA LEU A 339 -19.67 -0.58 20.11
C LEU A 339 -18.91 0.64 20.62
N VAL A 340 -19.63 1.58 21.27
CA VAL A 340 -19.04 2.85 21.72
C VAL A 340 -18.06 2.67 22.88
N ASN A 341 -18.28 1.69 23.75
CA ASN A 341 -17.45 1.47 24.94
C ASN A 341 -16.23 0.56 24.67
N THR A 342 -16.27 -0.31 23.65
CA THR A 342 -15.22 -1.30 23.46
C THR A 342 -14.46 -1.20 22.14
N LEU A 343 -15.14 -0.83 21.05
CA LEU A 343 -14.54 -0.81 19.71
C LEU A 343 -14.12 0.60 19.27
N LEU A 344 -14.96 1.64 19.49
CA LEU A 344 -14.61 3.01 19.10
C LEU A 344 -13.31 3.52 19.74
N PRO A 345 -12.96 3.19 21.02
CA PRO A 345 -11.68 3.57 21.59
C PRO A 345 -10.45 2.93 20.90
N LEU A 346 -10.64 1.93 20.05
CA LEU A 346 -9.58 1.32 19.24
C LEU A 346 -9.49 1.92 17.83
N ALA A 347 -10.49 2.72 17.44
CA ALA A 347 -10.57 3.25 16.09
C ALA A 347 -9.48 4.30 15.81
N THR A 348 -8.87 4.24 14.64
CA THR A 348 -8.10 5.34 14.06
C THR A 348 -9.04 6.38 13.48
N LEU A 349 -10.12 5.92 12.86
CA LEU A 349 -11.14 6.76 12.23
C LEU A 349 -12.52 6.10 12.36
N VAL A 350 -13.54 6.89 12.72
CA VAL A 350 -14.95 6.49 12.63
C VAL A 350 -15.63 7.27 11.51
N THR A 351 -16.52 6.60 10.73
CA THR A 351 -17.13 7.18 9.53
C THR A 351 -18.67 7.25 9.60
N PRO A 352 -19.27 7.94 10.58
CA PRO A 352 -20.72 8.00 10.71
C PRO A 352 -21.37 8.85 9.60
N ASN A 353 -22.55 8.44 9.15
CA ASN A 353 -23.48 9.35 8.46
C ASN A 353 -24.16 10.27 9.48
N ILE A 354 -24.98 11.24 9.02
CA ILE A 354 -25.62 12.21 9.91
C ILE A 354 -26.47 11.53 11.00
N PRO A 355 -27.39 10.57 10.72
CA PRO A 355 -28.15 9.87 11.76
C PRO A 355 -27.27 9.10 12.75
N GLU A 356 -26.20 8.48 12.29
CA GLU A 356 -25.22 7.78 13.12
C GLU A 356 -24.43 8.77 14.00
N ALA A 357 -24.03 9.92 13.44
CA ALA A 357 -23.36 10.98 14.18
C ALA A 357 -24.27 11.60 15.26
N GLU A 358 -25.57 11.81 14.96
CA GLU A 358 -26.59 12.24 15.93
C GLU A 358 -26.69 11.25 17.10
N THR A 359 -26.70 9.94 16.79
CA THR A 359 -26.73 8.88 17.81
C THR A 359 -25.47 8.86 18.67
N LEU A 360 -24.28 8.95 18.05
CA LEU A 360 -22.99 8.89 18.77
C LEU A 360 -22.72 10.17 19.58
N SER A 361 -23.11 11.34 19.09
CA SER A 361 -22.92 12.62 19.78
C SER A 361 -24.06 12.99 20.72
N ARG A 362 -25.21 12.33 20.60
CA ARG A 362 -26.48 12.68 21.26
C ARG A 362 -26.95 14.13 20.96
N MET A 363 -26.67 14.58 19.75
CA MET A 363 -27.00 15.90 19.26
C MET A 363 -27.85 15.82 18.00
N SER A 364 -28.69 16.80 17.73
CA SER A 364 -29.34 16.97 16.42
C SER A 364 -28.44 17.75 15.48
N ILE A 365 -28.34 17.32 14.22
CA ILE A 365 -27.46 17.92 13.20
C ILE A 365 -28.33 18.48 12.08
N THR A 366 -28.37 19.82 12.00
CA THR A 366 -29.14 20.56 11.00
C THR A 366 -28.29 21.51 10.15
N SER A 367 -27.07 21.77 10.57
CA SER A 367 -26.13 22.70 9.94
C SER A 367 -24.69 22.11 9.88
N GLY A 368 -23.80 22.79 9.15
CA GLY A 368 -22.39 22.49 9.15
C GLY A 368 -21.72 22.69 10.51
N ASP A 369 -22.17 23.70 11.26
CA ASP A 369 -21.68 23.97 12.62
C ASP A 369 -22.09 22.85 13.59
N ASP A 370 -23.30 22.31 13.45
CA ASP A 370 -23.73 21.14 14.23
C ASP A 370 -22.90 19.90 13.87
N MET A 371 -22.56 19.72 12.58
CA MET A 371 -21.66 18.63 12.17
C MET A 371 -20.28 18.75 12.83
N LEU A 372 -19.71 19.96 12.89
CA LEU A 372 -18.43 20.22 13.52
C LEU A 372 -18.49 19.94 15.03
N GLN A 373 -19.54 20.39 15.69
CA GLN A 373 -19.75 20.17 17.12
C GLN A 373 -19.97 18.68 17.44
N ALA A 374 -20.75 17.96 16.64
CA ALA A 374 -20.98 16.53 16.78
C ALA A 374 -19.66 15.75 16.59
N ALA A 375 -18.89 16.09 15.54
CA ALA A 375 -17.59 15.46 15.29
C ALA A 375 -16.60 15.68 16.45
N SER A 376 -16.53 16.90 16.98
CA SER A 376 -15.74 17.23 18.16
C SER A 376 -16.17 16.44 19.40
N THR A 377 -17.48 16.30 19.61
CA THR A 377 -18.04 15.52 20.75
C THR A 377 -17.65 14.07 20.64
N ILE A 378 -17.78 13.46 19.46
CA ILE A 378 -17.39 12.05 19.19
C ILE A 378 -15.89 11.88 19.38
N HIS A 379 -15.06 12.77 18.83
CA HIS A 379 -13.61 12.74 18.98
C HIS A 379 -13.19 12.78 20.46
N ASN A 380 -13.74 13.71 21.23
CA ASN A 380 -13.39 13.86 22.65
C ASN A 380 -13.84 12.65 23.49
N ALA A 381 -14.96 12.02 23.13
CA ALA A 381 -15.45 10.84 23.84
C ALA A 381 -14.64 9.56 23.54
N TYR A 382 -14.17 9.37 22.31
CA TYR A 382 -13.60 8.11 21.87
C TYR A 382 -12.13 8.20 21.42
N HIS A 383 -11.54 9.39 21.38
CA HIS A 383 -10.13 9.66 21.03
C HIS A 383 -9.72 9.17 19.64
N CYS A 384 -10.64 9.22 18.67
CA CYS A 384 -10.41 8.84 17.27
C CYS A 384 -10.72 9.99 16.32
N ALA A 385 -10.17 9.97 15.11
CA ALA A 385 -10.61 10.88 14.04
C ALA A 385 -12.04 10.55 13.63
N VAL A 386 -12.80 11.56 13.14
CA VAL A 386 -14.21 11.43 12.80
C VAL A 386 -14.46 11.96 11.40
N LEU A 387 -15.01 11.13 10.50
CA LEU A 387 -15.50 11.55 9.19
C LEU A 387 -17.02 11.54 9.19
N VAL A 388 -17.64 12.67 9.43
CA VAL A 388 -19.11 12.81 9.31
C VAL A 388 -19.47 12.90 7.83
N LYS A 389 -20.22 11.89 7.34
CA LYS A 389 -20.68 11.82 5.94
C LYS A 389 -21.91 12.70 5.74
N GLY A 390 -21.83 13.66 4.83
CA GLY A 390 -22.95 14.52 4.43
C GLY A 390 -23.98 13.80 3.53
N GLY A 391 -24.87 14.58 2.93
CA GLY A 391 -25.76 14.11 1.86
C GLY A 391 -27.13 13.59 2.27
N HIS A 392 -27.45 13.38 3.55
CA HIS A 392 -28.74 12.83 3.99
C HIS A 392 -29.84 13.89 4.22
N ARG A 393 -29.51 15.09 4.69
CA ARG A 393 -30.49 16.15 5.04
C ARG A 393 -30.06 17.55 4.61
N ILE A 394 -28.78 17.78 4.40
CA ILE A 394 -28.23 19.08 3.99
C ILE A 394 -28.02 18.98 2.47
N ASN A 395 -28.40 20.03 1.72
CA ASN A 395 -28.47 20.02 0.24
C ASN A 395 -27.12 19.84 -0.49
N ASP A 396 -26.03 19.60 0.22
CA ASP A 396 -24.69 19.37 -0.34
C ASP A 396 -24.13 18.00 0.10
N ALA A 397 -23.21 17.46 -0.70
CA ALA A 397 -22.52 16.20 -0.44
C ALA A 397 -21.18 16.42 0.28
N ASN A 398 -21.11 17.43 1.16
CA ASN A 398 -19.89 17.78 1.87
C ASN A 398 -19.70 16.88 3.09
N ASP A 399 -18.53 16.27 3.20
CA ASP A 399 -18.15 15.48 4.37
C ASP A 399 -17.18 16.29 5.23
N LEU A 400 -17.26 16.12 6.53
CA LEU A 400 -16.38 16.75 7.51
C LEU A 400 -15.44 15.72 8.13
N LEU A 401 -14.14 15.83 7.87
CA LEU A 401 -13.11 15.15 8.63
C LEU A 401 -12.66 16.03 9.80
N TYR A 402 -12.73 15.50 11.02
CA TYR A 402 -12.25 16.13 12.24
C TYR A 402 -11.18 15.26 12.89
N ILE A 403 -9.98 15.82 13.08
CA ILE A 403 -8.83 15.14 13.69
C ILE A 403 -8.54 15.71 15.08
N SER A 404 -8.64 17.03 15.23
CA SER A 404 -8.46 17.74 16.50
C SER A 404 -9.11 19.13 16.45
N PRO A 405 -9.19 19.90 17.55
CA PRO A 405 -9.85 21.20 17.57
C PRO A 405 -9.38 22.22 16.52
N ASN A 406 -8.13 22.12 16.08
CA ASN A 406 -7.52 23.02 15.08
C ASN A 406 -7.17 22.31 13.78
N ASP A 407 -7.58 21.05 13.62
CA ASP A 407 -7.28 20.21 12.46
C ASP A 407 -8.54 19.50 11.98
N TYR A 408 -9.28 20.18 11.12
CA TYR A 408 -10.46 19.63 10.44
C TYR A 408 -10.52 20.11 8.99
N THR A 409 -11.09 19.27 8.13
CA THR A 409 -11.16 19.53 6.69
C THR A 409 -12.54 19.21 6.14
N TRP A 410 -13.10 20.12 5.35
CA TRP A 410 -14.30 19.89 4.58
C TRP A 410 -13.95 19.35 3.20
N PHE A 411 -14.48 18.19 2.89
CA PHE A 411 -14.40 17.61 1.56
C PHE A 411 -15.65 17.95 0.78
N THR A 412 -15.55 18.88 -0.16
CA THR A 412 -16.65 19.25 -1.02
C THR A 412 -16.85 18.22 -2.13
N GLY A 413 -18.07 17.75 -2.32
CA GLY A 413 -18.41 16.78 -3.36
C GLY A 413 -19.54 17.30 -4.26
N LYS A 414 -19.44 17.09 -5.57
CA LYS A 414 -20.60 17.26 -6.46
C LYS A 414 -21.51 16.05 -6.29
N ARG A 415 -22.78 16.29 -5.97
CA ARG A 415 -23.77 15.21 -5.90
C ARG A 415 -23.94 14.57 -7.28
N ILE A 416 -23.56 13.31 -7.41
CA ILE A 416 -23.79 12.51 -8.60
C ILE A 416 -25.22 11.98 -8.54
N LYS A 417 -26.01 12.29 -9.55
CA LYS A 417 -27.40 11.78 -9.67
C LYS A 417 -27.34 10.33 -10.12
N ASN A 418 -27.22 9.43 -9.18
CA ASN A 418 -27.30 7.99 -9.40
C ASN A 418 -28.19 7.37 -8.33
N ASN A 419 -29.15 6.55 -8.72
CA ASN A 419 -30.05 5.82 -7.81
C ASN A 419 -29.38 4.57 -7.21
N ASN A 420 -28.29 4.13 -7.83
CA ASN A 420 -27.53 2.94 -7.44
C ASN A 420 -26.46 3.32 -6.42
N THR A 421 -26.91 3.50 -5.16
CA THR A 421 -26.08 3.95 -4.03
C THR A 421 -25.87 2.85 -2.99
N HIS A 422 -26.31 1.61 -3.28
CA HIS A 422 -26.14 0.50 -2.36
C HIS A 422 -24.66 0.19 -2.12
N GLY A 423 -24.26 0.18 -0.84
CA GLY A 423 -22.90 -0.09 -0.44
C GLY A 423 -21.94 1.11 -0.47
N THR A 424 -22.40 2.34 -0.74
CA THR A 424 -21.54 3.54 -0.76
C THR A 424 -20.74 3.72 0.54
N GLY A 425 -21.39 3.52 1.72
CA GLY A 425 -20.73 3.61 3.03
C GLY A 425 -19.63 2.55 3.17
N CYS A 426 -19.93 1.29 2.87
CA CYS A 426 -18.96 0.20 2.88
C CYS A 426 -17.79 0.47 1.94
N THR A 427 -18.05 0.94 0.73
CA THR A 427 -17.03 1.26 -0.26
C THR A 427 -16.14 2.42 0.20
N LEU A 428 -16.71 3.49 0.78
CA LEU A 428 -15.93 4.61 1.30
C LEU A 428 -14.99 4.16 2.43
N SER A 429 -15.53 3.50 3.45
CA SER A 429 -14.76 3.06 4.62
C SER A 429 -13.68 2.03 4.25
N SER A 430 -13.95 1.12 3.33
CA SER A 430 -12.94 0.14 2.85
C SER A 430 -11.89 0.78 1.94
N ALA A 431 -12.25 1.78 1.12
CA ALA A 431 -11.28 2.56 0.34
C ALA A 431 -10.34 3.36 1.26
N ILE A 432 -10.86 3.96 2.33
CA ILE A 432 -10.04 4.64 3.35
C ILE A 432 -9.09 3.63 4.01
N ALA A 433 -9.60 2.48 4.48
CA ALA A 433 -8.76 1.44 5.08
C ALA A 433 -7.67 0.95 4.13
N ALA A 434 -7.99 0.73 2.84
CA ALA A 434 -7.02 0.35 1.83
C ALA A 434 -5.91 1.40 1.64
N ASN A 435 -6.24 2.70 1.68
CA ASN A 435 -5.26 3.77 1.57
C ASN A 435 -4.42 3.93 2.86
N LEU A 436 -5.01 3.79 4.05
CA LEU A 436 -4.26 3.75 5.31
C LEU A 436 -3.28 2.57 5.34
N ALA A 437 -3.70 1.39 4.86
CA ALA A 437 -2.82 0.22 4.74
C ALA A 437 -1.59 0.51 3.85
N LYS A 438 -1.72 1.35 2.82
CA LYS A 438 -0.62 1.81 1.95
C LYS A 438 0.25 2.89 2.59
N GLY A 439 -0.06 3.34 3.82
CA GLY A 439 0.71 4.35 4.55
C GLY A 439 0.35 5.80 4.20
N TYR A 440 -0.78 6.06 3.54
CA TYR A 440 -1.29 7.44 3.42
C TYR A 440 -1.79 7.93 4.78
N ASP A 441 -1.65 9.23 5.03
CA ASP A 441 -2.29 9.90 6.18
C ASP A 441 -3.81 9.93 6.03
N ILE A 442 -4.53 10.23 7.12
CA ILE A 442 -5.99 10.20 7.15
C ILE A 442 -6.60 11.15 6.11
N PRO A 443 -6.19 12.43 6.00
CA PRO A 443 -6.75 13.34 4.99
C PRO A 443 -6.55 12.85 3.56
N SER A 444 -5.36 12.37 3.22
CA SER A 444 -5.05 11.81 1.89
C SER A 444 -5.85 10.53 1.62
N ALA A 445 -6.00 9.65 2.62
CA ALA A 445 -6.79 8.43 2.49
C ALA A 445 -8.27 8.73 2.25
N VAL A 446 -8.83 9.73 2.94
CA VAL A 446 -10.23 10.18 2.74
C VAL A 446 -10.41 10.80 1.35
N GLN A 447 -9.50 11.69 0.91
CA GLN A 447 -9.61 12.30 -0.43
C GLN A 447 -9.63 11.25 -1.52
N ARG A 448 -8.66 10.33 -1.49
CA ARG A 448 -8.55 9.22 -2.47
C ARG A 448 -9.78 8.32 -2.48
N ALA A 449 -10.36 8.06 -1.31
CA ALA A 449 -11.59 7.27 -1.19
C ALA A 449 -12.80 8.00 -1.79
N LYS A 450 -12.91 9.32 -1.62
CA LYS A 450 -13.97 10.14 -2.23
C LYS A 450 -13.83 10.21 -3.74
N ASP A 451 -12.61 10.33 -4.26
CA ASP A 451 -12.35 10.32 -5.71
C ASP A 451 -12.79 8.98 -6.31
N TYR A 452 -12.47 7.86 -5.65
CA TYR A 452 -12.90 6.53 -6.05
C TYR A 452 -14.43 6.36 -6.01
N ILE A 453 -15.10 6.80 -4.94
CA ILE A 453 -16.58 6.79 -4.86
C ILE A 453 -17.19 7.59 -6.02
N SER A 454 -16.64 8.75 -6.31
CA SER A 454 -17.12 9.58 -7.42
C SER A 454 -16.98 8.86 -8.77
N LEU A 455 -15.87 8.16 -8.97
CA LEU A 455 -15.62 7.36 -10.15
C LEU A 455 -16.62 6.20 -10.28
N THR A 456 -16.80 5.40 -9.21
CA THR A 456 -17.70 4.23 -9.21
C THR A 456 -19.17 4.62 -9.39
N LEU A 457 -19.60 5.74 -8.83
CA LEU A 457 -20.93 6.27 -9.02
C LEU A 457 -21.16 6.80 -10.45
N SER A 458 -20.11 7.41 -11.06
CA SER A 458 -20.18 7.97 -12.41
C SER A 458 -20.25 6.88 -13.49
N ALA A 459 -19.89 5.65 -13.19
CA ALA A 459 -19.98 4.52 -14.11
C ALA A 459 -21.42 4.08 -14.40
N MET A 460 -22.41 4.57 -13.62
CA MET A 460 -23.85 4.37 -13.85
C MET A 460 -24.26 2.92 -14.07
N MET A 461 -23.64 1.97 -13.34
CA MET A 461 -24.05 0.55 -13.40
C MET A 461 -25.52 0.41 -13.00
N ASP A 462 -26.32 -0.27 -13.82
CA ASP A 462 -27.75 -0.44 -13.62
C ASP A 462 -28.11 -1.92 -13.62
N ILE A 463 -28.12 -2.52 -12.42
CA ILE A 463 -28.48 -3.93 -12.22
C ILE A 463 -29.40 -4.08 -11.00
N GLY A 464 -30.38 -4.99 -11.12
CA GLY A 464 -31.40 -5.24 -10.09
C GLY A 464 -32.64 -4.37 -10.29
N HIS A 465 -33.59 -4.48 -9.34
CA HIS A 465 -34.89 -3.77 -9.41
C HIS A 465 -35.05 -2.70 -8.33
N GLY A 466 -34.07 -2.56 -7.44
CA GLY A 466 -34.06 -1.56 -6.35
C GLY A 466 -32.84 -0.66 -6.41
N SER A 467 -32.32 -0.26 -5.25
CA SER A 467 -31.05 0.47 -5.19
C SER A 467 -29.90 -0.47 -5.59
N GLY A 468 -29.41 -0.33 -6.82
CA GLY A 468 -28.35 -1.18 -7.38
C GLY A 468 -26.96 -0.88 -6.78
N PRO A 469 -25.98 -1.77 -7.01
CA PRO A 469 -24.59 -1.58 -6.58
C PRO A 469 -23.87 -0.57 -7.45
N MET A 470 -22.75 -0.09 -6.95
CA MET A 470 -21.77 0.71 -7.72
C MET A 470 -20.85 -0.20 -8.55
N ASP A 471 -20.26 0.35 -9.62
CA ASP A 471 -19.21 -0.35 -10.37
C ASP A 471 -17.85 -0.26 -9.65
N HIS A 472 -17.58 -1.20 -8.78
CA HIS A 472 -16.30 -1.27 -8.07
C HIS A 472 -15.09 -1.53 -9.00
N GLY A 473 -15.32 -1.98 -10.24
CA GLY A 473 -14.29 -2.20 -11.24
C GLY A 473 -13.89 -0.93 -12.02
N ALA A 474 -14.63 0.17 -11.90
CA ALA A 474 -14.38 1.41 -12.66
C ALA A 474 -12.97 2.01 -12.45
N GLY A 475 -12.30 1.69 -11.34
CA GLY A 475 -10.92 2.13 -11.07
C GLY A 475 -9.82 1.18 -11.55
N LEU A 476 -10.18 -0.01 -12.05
CA LEU A 476 -9.22 -0.95 -12.60
C LEU A 476 -8.82 -0.51 -14.02
N ILE A 477 -7.53 -0.34 -14.26
CA ILE A 477 -7.03 -0.14 -15.64
C ILE A 477 -7.40 -1.40 -16.41
N HIS A 478 -8.19 -1.26 -17.46
CA HIS A 478 -8.42 -2.34 -18.43
C HIS A 478 -7.07 -2.72 -19.04
N THR A 479 -6.43 -3.75 -18.52
CA THR A 479 -5.46 -4.50 -19.31
C THR A 479 -6.21 -4.96 -20.57
N GLN A 480 -5.60 -4.76 -21.74
CA GLN A 480 -6.21 -5.10 -23.02
C GLN A 480 -6.88 -6.48 -22.96
N PRO A 481 -8.05 -6.66 -23.60
CA PRO A 481 -8.73 -7.93 -23.60
C PRO A 481 -7.76 -9.02 -24.06
N TYR A 482 -7.79 -10.16 -23.39
CA TYR A 482 -7.13 -11.37 -23.87
C TYR A 482 -7.57 -11.57 -25.33
N THR A 483 -6.70 -11.26 -26.27
CA THR A 483 -6.91 -11.70 -27.64
C THR A 483 -6.71 -13.21 -27.63
N ASN A 484 -7.81 -13.94 -27.64
CA ASN A 484 -7.78 -15.37 -27.95
C ASN A 484 -7.10 -15.52 -29.30
N GLN A 485 -5.89 -16.03 -29.34
CA GLN A 485 -5.28 -16.69 -30.48
C GLN A 485 -5.53 -18.18 -30.37
#